data_b6af3888ad3c6d31611e4a5fd9846d04
#
_entry.id   b6af3888ad3c6d31611e4a5fd9846d04
#
_cell.length_a   1.000
_cell.length_b   1.000
_cell.length_c   1.000
_cell.angle_alpha   90.00
_cell.angle_beta   90.00
_cell.angle_gamma   90.00
#
_symmetry.space_group_name_H-M   'P 1'
#
loop_
_entity.id
_entity.type
_entity.pdbx_description
1 polymer ?
#
loop_
_entity_poly.entity_id
_entity_poly.type
_entity_poly.pdbx_seq_one_letter_code
_entity_poly.pdbx_strand_id
1 'polypeptide(L)'
;YGTNTIWVETEEDKGDFKPMIANYGEGYEWNGLDLKHGNKMNKTKTTRVSVDFRVIPKIRYFDSDHLTINTKVPFSIGGYYEECK
;
A
#
# COMPACT_ATOMS: atom_id res chain seq x y z
N TYR A 1 19.56 -2.58 -8.20
CA TYR A 1 18.81 -3.01 -7.03
C TYR A 1 17.35 -2.60 -7.15
N GLY A 2 16.45 -3.50 -6.90
CA GLY A 2 15.09 -3.13 -6.63
C GLY A 2 14.20 -2.74 -7.79
N THR A 3 14.44 -3.23 -9.01
CA THR A 3 13.43 -3.09 -10.05
C THR A 3 12.26 -4.06 -9.84
N ASN A 4 12.39 -4.98 -8.89
CA ASN A 4 11.38 -5.97 -8.55
C ASN A 4 10.71 -5.68 -7.19
N THR A 5 10.66 -4.45 -6.77
CA THR A 5 10.00 -4.06 -5.52
C THR A 5 9.28 -2.72 -5.67
N ILE A 6 8.48 -2.38 -4.69
CA ILE A 6 7.84 -1.08 -4.62
C ILE A 6 8.83 -0.02 -4.11
N TRP A 7 8.71 1.19 -4.61
CA TRP A 7 9.48 2.35 -4.19
C TRP A 7 8.56 3.34 -3.50
N VAL A 8 9.00 3.86 -2.36
CA VAL A 8 8.21 4.78 -1.54
C VAL A 8 9.05 6.01 -1.22
N GLU A 9 8.43 7.19 -1.25
CA GLU A 9 9.08 8.43 -0.82
C GLU A 9 9.56 8.32 0.62
N THR A 10 10.74 8.88 0.89
CA THR A 10 11.29 8.93 2.24
C THR A 10 10.62 10.00 3.08
N GLU A 11 10.23 11.12 2.44
CA GLU A 11 9.51 12.22 3.06
C GLU A 11 8.51 12.80 2.05
N GLU A 12 7.41 13.34 2.54
CA GLU A 12 6.36 13.92 1.72
C GLU A 12 6.90 15.01 0.79
N ASP A 13 6.55 14.89 -0.51
CA ASP A 13 6.87 15.84 -1.57
C ASP A 13 8.35 16.18 -1.80
N LYS A 14 9.27 15.39 -1.28
CA LYS A 14 10.70 15.59 -1.55
C LYS A 14 11.22 14.92 -2.82
N GLY A 15 10.48 13.96 -3.36
CA GLY A 15 10.89 13.26 -4.57
C GLY A 15 12.02 12.26 -4.39
N ASP A 16 12.45 11.99 -3.16
CA ASP A 16 13.44 10.97 -2.85
C ASP A 16 12.75 9.65 -2.56
N PHE A 17 13.01 8.65 -3.37
CA PHE A 17 12.37 7.35 -3.27
C PHE A 17 13.35 6.30 -2.80
N LYS A 18 12.85 5.36 -2.01
CA LYS A 18 13.62 4.26 -1.44
C LYS A 18 12.93 2.93 -1.79
N PRO A 19 13.70 1.91 -2.22
CA PRO A 19 13.12 0.59 -2.44
C PRO A 19 12.76 -0.07 -1.11
N MET A 20 11.58 -0.68 -1.07
CA MET A 20 11.12 -1.44 0.09
C MET A 20 11.59 -2.88 -0.03
N ILE A 21 12.71 -3.19 0.58
CA ILE A 21 13.34 -4.51 0.53
C ILE A 21 13.08 -5.22 1.83
N ALA A 22 12.42 -6.37 1.75
CA ALA A 22 12.07 -7.18 2.91
C ALA A 22 12.49 -8.61 2.69
N ASN A 23 12.93 -9.26 3.76
CA ASN A 23 13.15 -10.69 3.78
C ASN A 23 11.83 -11.41 4.04
N TYR A 24 11.82 -12.72 3.84
CA TYR A 24 10.65 -13.52 4.14
C TYR A 24 10.20 -13.32 5.60
N GLY A 25 8.92 -13.03 5.78
CA GLY A 25 8.35 -12.78 7.11
C GLY A 25 8.46 -11.34 7.59
N GLU A 26 9.16 -10.47 6.85
CA GLU A 26 9.24 -9.03 7.15
C GLU A 26 8.24 -8.24 6.31
N GLY A 27 7.85 -7.08 6.81
CA GLY A 27 6.97 -6.18 6.10
C GLY A 27 7.31 -4.73 6.37
N TYR A 28 6.73 -3.85 5.58
CA TYR A 28 6.84 -2.41 5.74
C TYR A 28 5.46 -1.80 5.88
N GLU A 29 5.39 -0.80 6.73
CA GLU A 29 4.22 0.04 6.90
C GLU A 29 4.60 1.47 6.53
N TRP A 30 3.76 2.13 5.74
CA TRP A 30 3.95 3.55 5.43
C TRP A 30 2.59 4.21 5.25
N ASN A 31 2.57 5.54 5.39
CA ASN A 31 1.37 6.31 5.12
C ASN A 31 1.22 6.52 3.61
N GLY A 32 0.42 5.66 2.97
CA GLY A 32 0.21 5.71 1.53
C GLY A 32 -0.62 6.91 1.05
N LEU A 33 -1.21 7.67 1.96
CA LEU A 33 -1.93 8.89 1.62
C LEU A 33 -0.95 10.05 1.36
N ASP A 34 0.09 10.16 2.18
CA ASP A 34 1.03 11.29 2.14
C ASP A 34 2.27 10.99 1.30
N LEU A 35 2.74 9.75 1.29
CA LEU A 35 3.95 9.36 0.60
C LEU A 35 3.63 8.77 -0.77
N LYS A 36 4.17 9.37 -1.81
CA LYS A 36 4.06 8.83 -3.16
C LYS A 36 4.80 7.49 -3.24
N HIS A 37 4.24 6.58 -3.98
CA HIS A 37 4.82 5.25 -4.14
C HIS A 37 4.47 4.68 -5.51
N GLY A 38 5.26 3.76 -5.96
CA GLY A 38 5.05 3.14 -7.26
C GLY A 38 6.10 2.10 -7.58
N ASN A 39 6.01 1.57 -8.77
CA ASN A 39 6.92 0.54 -9.25
C ASN A 39 7.81 1.10 -10.34
N LYS A 40 9.02 0.59 -10.40
CA LYS A 40 9.88 0.73 -11.58
C LYS A 40 9.67 -0.47 -12.50
N MET A 41 10.02 -0.30 -13.77
CA MET A 41 9.96 -1.42 -14.71
C MET A 41 10.83 -2.56 -14.19
N ASN A 42 10.24 -3.74 -14.06
CA ASN A 42 10.96 -4.93 -13.60
C ASN A 42 11.94 -5.40 -14.69
N LYS A 43 13.22 -5.25 -14.42
CA LYS A 43 14.31 -5.67 -15.31
C LYS A 43 14.90 -7.03 -14.93
N THR A 44 14.31 -7.70 -13.97
CA THR A 44 14.72 -9.05 -13.57
C THR A 44 14.10 -10.09 -14.52
N LYS A 45 14.60 -11.31 -14.47
CA LYS A 45 14.05 -12.41 -15.25
C LYS A 45 12.88 -13.13 -14.57
N THR A 46 12.47 -12.63 -13.43
CA THR A 46 11.40 -13.25 -12.62
C THR A 46 10.19 -12.32 -12.52
N THR A 47 9.01 -12.89 -12.49
CA THR A 47 7.78 -12.16 -12.23
C THR A 47 7.61 -11.92 -10.75
N ARG A 48 7.29 -10.68 -10.38
CA ARG A 48 6.91 -10.34 -9.02
C ARG A 48 5.39 -10.30 -8.91
N VAL A 49 4.87 -10.97 -7.91
CA VAL A 49 3.48 -10.83 -7.50
C VAL A 49 3.48 -10.20 -6.13
N SER A 50 2.71 -9.15 -5.94
CA SER A 50 2.59 -8.46 -4.66
C SER A 50 1.14 -8.28 -4.28
N VAL A 51 0.89 -8.24 -2.97
CA VAL A 51 -0.41 -7.93 -2.39
C VAL A 51 -0.20 -6.77 -1.44
N ASP A 52 -1.03 -5.76 -1.56
CA ASP A 52 -1.05 -4.66 -0.59
C ASP A 52 -2.44 -4.58 0.05
N PHE A 53 -2.46 -4.10 1.28
CA PHE A 53 -3.71 -3.93 2.02
C PHE A 53 -3.55 -2.80 3.02
N ARG A 54 -4.68 -2.31 3.48
CA ARG A 54 -4.72 -1.23 4.47
C ARG A 54 -5.34 -1.73 5.75
N VAL A 55 -4.82 -1.24 6.86
CA VAL A 55 -5.36 -1.51 8.18
C VAL A 55 -5.69 -0.20 8.87
N ILE A 56 -6.74 -0.22 9.67
CA ILE A 56 -7.13 0.91 10.48
C ILE A 56 -7.51 0.38 11.88
N PRO A 57 -7.02 0.99 12.96
CA PRO A 57 -7.46 0.60 14.30
C PRO A 57 -8.97 0.79 14.43
N LYS A 58 -9.66 -0.19 14.99
CA LYS A 58 -11.12 -0.15 15.13
C LYS A 58 -11.60 1.11 15.85
N ILE A 59 -10.85 1.56 16.84
CA ILE A 59 -11.16 2.78 17.60
C ILE A 59 -11.14 4.05 16.75
N ARG A 60 -10.44 4.03 15.61
CA ARG A 60 -10.35 5.16 14.67
C ARG A 60 -11.26 5.00 13.46
N TYR A 61 -11.94 3.87 13.35
CA TYR A 61 -12.83 3.60 12.24
C TYR A 61 -14.10 4.45 12.36
N PHE A 62 -14.56 4.94 11.23
CA PHE A 62 -15.89 5.54 11.06
C PHE A 62 -16.42 5.18 9.67
N ASP A 63 -17.73 5.11 9.54
CA ASP A 63 -18.35 4.86 8.25
C ASP A 63 -18.10 6.02 7.29
N SER A 64 -17.86 5.70 6.03
CA SER A 64 -17.60 6.67 4.99
C SER A 64 -18.47 6.40 3.78
N ASP A 65 -18.99 7.47 3.18
CA ASP A 65 -19.73 7.42 1.92
C ASP A 65 -18.82 7.35 0.70
N HIS A 66 -17.50 7.49 0.89
CA HIS A 66 -16.54 7.40 -0.19
C HIS A 66 -16.47 5.98 -0.75
N LEU A 67 -16.28 5.89 -2.05
CA LEU A 67 -16.18 4.63 -2.79
C LEU A 67 -14.81 4.52 -3.44
N THR A 68 -14.37 3.28 -3.69
CA THR A 68 -13.18 3.05 -4.51
C THR A 68 -13.44 3.53 -5.94
N ILE A 69 -12.37 4.00 -6.60
CA ILE A 69 -12.51 4.70 -7.89
C ILE A 69 -13.10 3.79 -8.98
N ASN A 70 -12.56 2.62 -9.17
CA ASN A 70 -12.95 1.74 -10.28
C ASN A 70 -14.05 0.75 -9.91
N THR A 71 -13.95 0.14 -8.75
CA THR A 71 -14.85 -0.93 -8.32
C THR A 71 -16.06 -0.43 -7.55
N LYS A 72 -16.07 0.84 -7.14
CA LYS A 72 -17.18 1.48 -6.40
C LYS A 72 -17.55 0.76 -5.11
N VAL A 73 -16.54 0.22 -4.41
CA VAL A 73 -16.73 -0.43 -3.12
C VAL A 73 -16.68 0.63 -2.02
N PRO A 74 -17.67 0.68 -1.11
CA PRO A 74 -17.67 1.66 -0.03
C PRO A 74 -16.56 1.38 0.98
N PHE A 75 -15.95 2.45 1.52
CA PHE A 75 -14.93 2.37 2.56
C PHE A 75 -15.58 2.16 3.92
N SER A 76 -16.21 1.02 4.09
CA SER A 76 -16.93 0.64 5.31
C SER A 76 -16.73 -0.85 5.59
N ILE A 77 -17.06 -1.26 6.81
CA ILE A 77 -17.03 -2.69 7.18
C ILE A 77 -18.07 -3.44 6.34
N GLY A 78 -17.66 -4.56 5.75
CA GLY A 78 -18.48 -5.30 4.80
C GLY A 78 -18.27 -4.89 3.34
N GLY A 79 -17.65 -3.73 3.10
CA GLY A 79 -17.21 -3.28 1.78
C GLY A 79 -15.71 -3.44 1.63
N TYR A 80 -14.99 -2.31 1.69
CA TYR A 80 -13.53 -2.30 1.58
C TYR A 80 -12.82 -2.92 2.80
N TYR A 81 -13.42 -2.78 3.98
CA TYR A 81 -12.85 -3.27 5.23
C TYR A 81 -13.59 -4.47 5.76
N GLU A 82 -12.86 -5.34 6.45
CA GLU A 82 -13.38 -6.39 7.30
C GLU A 82 -12.75 -6.29 8.68
N GLU A 83 -13.50 -6.67 9.69
CA GLU A 83 -12.99 -6.71 11.05
C GLU A 83 -12.12 -7.95 11.26
N CYS A 84 -10.87 -7.74 11.69
CA CYS A 84 -9.99 -8.84 12.09
C CYS A 84 -10.38 -9.32 13.49
N LYS A 85 -10.59 -10.61 13.62
CA LYS A 85 -10.94 -11.24 14.90
C LYS A 85 -9.77 -11.99 15.50
#